data_d6b176b7ac9d804a464e42568b0b6dc2
#
_entry.id   d6b176b7ac9d804a464e42568b0b6dc2
#
_cell.length_a   1.000
_cell.length_b   1.000
_cell.length_c   1.000
_cell.angle_alpha   90.00
_cell.angle_beta   90.00
_cell.angle_gamma   90.00
#
_symmetry.space_group_name_H-M   'P 1'
#
loop_
_entity.id
_entity.type
_entity.pdbx_description
1 polymer ?
#
loop_
_entity_poly.entity_id
_entity_poly.type
_entity_poly.pdbx_seq_one_letter_code
_entity_poly.pdbx_strand_id
1 'polypeptide(L)'
;MRTFVSSRWLLTAGALLLIAGTAVYVRFVGLSQVGFNSDEAVYSGQAAAIAGFQPYGQLFGVFRAHPLLVQFTVALGYALTGHVSDWLPRAVTASFGVALALTCWGIGTVVRGRFLGFAMGMIAALCPYAVVVSRQMLLDGPMTTFVAATMLMLALWLRTQRVGWFYAAAAMAGLAVLSKEMGMLTVPAVILFVLYSRDLPLRWSRHLPIASLVFAVSISPYPLSLVLGGGAHTTNQFVVWQFFRQPNHDALFYLTVLPSLGYVTVALALVGLVSLRWRWQKFDALAIALVLCNVGFFEIWPTKGFEYLLPIVPPVVYLAGRGAIALGELGSSMGRPLRVERLELRWAAALALALALISMAPSAARAAVSPLEAGTSAGIATDSDDSMPASAKRTFLAGTGGLEASRPSGDWVRANTLPSARFLTIGPSFANVIQFYGQRKALALSVSPNPLHRNPQYEPVLNPDAAIRSGSIQYLVYDSYSAGRSSHFAAQLNFYVTKFGGVPVFSFREKGAHQADVVIYEVHP
;
A
#
# COMPACT_ATOMS: atom_id res chain seq x y z
N MET A 1 -25.32 39.82 -7.74
CA MET A 1 -25.37 38.35 -7.81
C MET A 1 -24.17 37.70 -8.53
N ARG A 2 -23.64 38.25 -9.63
CA ARG A 2 -22.49 37.71 -10.38
C ARG A 2 -21.16 37.67 -9.60
N THR A 3 -20.85 38.62 -8.76
CA THR A 3 -19.61 38.72 -7.97
C THR A 3 -19.53 37.71 -6.83
N PHE A 4 -20.67 37.28 -6.25
CA PHE A 4 -20.72 36.29 -5.18
C PHE A 4 -20.51 34.85 -5.70
N VAL A 5 -20.88 34.57 -6.95
CA VAL A 5 -20.66 33.25 -7.57
C VAL A 5 -19.17 33.08 -7.89
N SER A 6 -18.48 34.14 -8.35
CA SER A 6 -17.06 34.07 -8.69
C SER A 6 -16.15 33.79 -7.47
N SER A 7 -16.42 34.40 -6.32
CA SER A 7 -15.61 34.17 -5.10
C SER A 7 -15.69 32.76 -4.56
N ARG A 8 -16.85 32.11 -4.66
CA ARG A 8 -17.04 30.72 -4.22
C ARG A 8 -16.31 29.71 -5.09
N TRP A 9 -16.25 29.93 -6.40
CA TRP A 9 -15.49 29.10 -7.32
C TRP A 9 -14.00 29.24 -7.11
N LEU A 10 -13.49 30.45 -6.91
CA LEU A 10 -12.07 30.71 -6.64
C LEU A 10 -11.61 30.01 -5.35
N LEU A 11 -12.38 30.07 -4.28
CA LEU A 11 -12.07 29.37 -3.02
C LEU A 11 -12.06 27.83 -3.19
N THR A 12 -12.98 27.28 -3.99
CA THR A 12 -13.00 25.83 -4.24
C THR A 12 -11.82 25.41 -5.11
N ALA A 13 -11.52 26.17 -6.16
CA ALA A 13 -10.36 25.91 -7.01
C ALA A 13 -9.05 26.05 -6.23
N GLY A 14 -8.90 27.09 -5.39
CA GLY A 14 -7.74 27.25 -4.52
C GLY A 14 -7.56 26.09 -3.54
N ALA A 15 -8.63 25.62 -2.92
CA ALA A 15 -8.59 24.45 -2.04
C ALA A 15 -8.16 23.17 -2.78
N LEU A 16 -8.71 22.92 -3.98
CA LEU A 16 -8.33 21.79 -4.83
C LEU A 16 -6.88 21.85 -5.26
N LEU A 17 -6.40 23.02 -5.70
CA LEU A 17 -5.00 23.23 -6.08
C LEU A 17 -4.06 23.00 -4.90
N LEU A 18 -4.42 23.45 -3.70
CA LEU A 18 -3.62 23.24 -2.50
C LEU A 18 -3.56 21.75 -2.14
N ILE A 19 -4.70 21.06 -2.14
CA ILE A 19 -4.74 19.61 -1.86
C ILE A 19 -3.94 18.84 -2.91
N ALA A 20 -4.17 19.09 -4.20
CA ALA A 20 -3.49 18.41 -5.29
C ALA A 20 -1.98 18.71 -5.26
N GLY A 21 -1.58 19.98 -5.13
CA GLY A 21 -0.17 20.41 -5.08
C GLY A 21 0.57 19.77 -3.90
N THR A 22 -0.04 19.79 -2.70
CA THR A 22 0.52 19.12 -1.53
C THR A 22 0.65 17.61 -1.76
N ALA A 23 -0.41 16.95 -2.24
CA ALA A 23 -0.41 15.51 -2.49
C ALA A 23 0.62 15.11 -3.55
N VAL A 24 0.77 15.89 -4.63
CA VAL A 24 1.79 15.67 -5.67
C VAL A 24 3.18 15.87 -5.09
N TYR A 25 3.43 16.96 -4.37
CA TYR A 25 4.76 17.26 -3.81
C TYR A 25 5.26 16.09 -2.95
N VAL A 26 4.50 15.69 -1.92
CA VAL A 26 4.96 14.65 -0.98
C VAL A 26 5.03 13.25 -1.60
N ARG A 27 4.41 13.02 -2.77
CA ARG A 27 4.41 11.69 -3.41
C ARG A 27 5.37 11.56 -4.57
N PHE A 28 5.69 12.63 -5.28
CA PHE A 28 6.52 12.57 -6.48
C PHE A 28 7.95 13.04 -6.27
N VAL A 29 8.21 13.93 -5.30
CA VAL A 29 9.58 14.37 -5.03
C VAL A 29 10.41 13.20 -4.52
N GLY A 30 11.59 13.00 -5.09
CA GLY A 30 12.52 11.94 -4.69
C GLY A 30 12.00 10.51 -4.88
N LEU A 31 11.10 10.26 -5.83
CA LEU A 31 10.40 8.99 -5.99
C LEU A 31 11.32 7.79 -6.31
N SER A 32 12.44 8.04 -6.99
CA SER A 32 13.42 7.01 -7.40
C SER A 32 14.74 7.09 -6.65
N GLN A 33 14.79 7.72 -5.48
CA GLN A 33 16.06 7.85 -4.73
C GLN A 33 16.60 6.51 -4.25
N VAL A 34 15.69 5.60 -3.88
CA VAL A 34 16.03 4.27 -3.34
C VAL A 34 15.56 3.19 -4.31
N GLY A 35 16.30 2.11 -4.45
CA GLY A 35 15.92 0.96 -5.26
C GLY A 35 14.67 0.24 -4.72
N PHE A 36 14.11 -0.67 -5.50
CA PHE A 36 12.92 -1.43 -5.12
C PHE A 36 13.12 -2.33 -3.91
N ASN A 37 12.06 -2.53 -3.13
CA ASN A 37 11.90 -3.68 -2.27
C ASN A 37 11.44 -4.91 -3.08
N SER A 38 11.24 -6.03 -2.36
CA SER A 38 10.84 -7.31 -2.95
C SER A 38 9.55 -7.22 -3.77
N ASP A 39 8.49 -6.66 -3.17
CA ASP A 39 7.15 -6.64 -3.77
C ASP A 39 7.09 -5.69 -4.96
N GLU A 40 7.77 -4.53 -4.86
CA GLU A 40 7.92 -3.61 -5.97
C GLU A 40 8.64 -4.28 -7.16
N ALA A 41 9.71 -5.04 -6.89
CA ALA A 41 10.45 -5.77 -7.92
C ALA A 41 9.57 -6.82 -8.61
N VAL A 42 8.76 -7.56 -7.84
CA VAL A 42 7.82 -8.56 -8.38
C VAL A 42 6.74 -7.90 -9.24
N TYR A 43 6.02 -6.92 -8.72
CA TYR A 43 4.90 -6.32 -9.46
C TYR A 43 5.38 -5.53 -10.68
N SER A 44 6.52 -4.85 -10.58
CA SER A 44 7.12 -4.16 -11.71
C SER A 44 7.69 -5.12 -12.75
N GLY A 45 8.31 -6.23 -12.30
CA GLY A 45 8.80 -7.29 -13.17
C GLY A 45 7.67 -8.00 -13.93
N GLN A 46 6.55 -8.27 -13.24
CA GLN A 46 5.33 -8.79 -13.88
C GLN A 46 4.77 -7.81 -14.92
N ALA A 47 4.75 -6.52 -14.61
CA ALA A 47 4.31 -5.50 -15.56
C ALA A 47 5.23 -5.44 -16.79
N ALA A 48 6.54 -5.54 -16.60
CA ALA A 48 7.50 -5.60 -17.72
C ALA A 48 7.33 -6.88 -18.57
N ALA A 49 7.03 -8.02 -17.92
CA ALA A 49 6.70 -9.28 -18.61
C ALA A 49 5.41 -9.16 -19.43
N ILE A 50 4.37 -8.55 -18.87
CA ILE A 50 3.08 -8.29 -19.57
C ILE A 50 3.30 -7.37 -20.77
N ALA A 51 4.18 -6.37 -20.65
CA ALA A 51 4.53 -5.45 -21.74
C ALA A 51 5.45 -6.08 -22.80
N GLY A 52 5.90 -7.33 -22.63
CA GLY A 52 6.71 -8.08 -23.61
C GLY A 52 8.21 -7.84 -23.50
N PHE A 53 8.71 -7.14 -22.49
CA PHE A 53 10.14 -6.89 -22.32
C PHE A 53 10.90 -8.15 -21.91
N GLN A 54 11.96 -8.48 -22.65
CA GLN A 54 12.88 -9.56 -22.31
C GLN A 54 14.00 -9.04 -21.40
N PRO A 55 14.51 -9.86 -20.44
CA PRO A 55 14.15 -11.24 -20.14
C PRO A 55 13.03 -11.39 -19.08
N TYR A 56 12.29 -10.33 -18.76
CA TYR A 56 11.34 -10.31 -17.62
C TYR A 56 10.28 -11.41 -17.69
N GLY A 57 9.82 -11.80 -18.89
CA GLY A 57 8.88 -12.90 -19.07
C GLY A 57 9.38 -14.26 -18.58
N GLN A 58 10.71 -14.46 -18.57
CA GLN A 58 11.35 -15.68 -18.06
C GLN A 58 11.64 -15.60 -16.55
N LEU A 59 11.83 -14.38 -16.02
CA LEU A 59 12.21 -14.13 -14.64
C LEU A 59 10.99 -13.95 -13.73
N PHE A 60 9.95 -13.29 -14.25
CA PHE A 60 8.71 -13.01 -13.53
C PHE A 60 7.54 -13.60 -14.29
N GLY A 61 7.18 -14.84 -13.97
CA GLY A 61 5.96 -15.43 -14.49
C GLY A 61 4.76 -14.55 -14.16
N VAL A 62 3.81 -14.44 -15.08
CA VAL A 62 2.55 -13.71 -14.83
C VAL A 62 1.73 -14.54 -13.83
N PHE A 63 2.16 -14.50 -12.59
CA PHE A 63 1.52 -15.20 -11.49
C PHE A 63 0.28 -14.42 -11.06
N ARG A 64 -0.86 -15.08 -11.09
CA ARG A 64 -2.17 -14.48 -10.84
C ARG A 64 -2.67 -14.68 -9.41
N ALA A 65 -1.77 -14.66 -8.43
CA ALA A 65 -2.17 -14.68 -7.02
C ALA A 65 -3.00 -13.43 -6.68
N HIS A 66 -2.56 -12.29 -7.19
CA HIS A 66 -3.29 -11.04 -7.13
C HIS A 66 -3.92 -10.72 -8.49
N PRO A 67 -5.06 -10.01 -8.51
CA PRO A 67 -5.59 -9.40 -9.74
C PRO A 67 -4.57 -8.46 -10.36
N LEU A 68 -4.55 -8.35 -11.68
CA LEU A 68 -3.47 -7.69 -12.41
C LEU A 68 -3.78 -6.27 -12.89
N LEU A 69 -4.82 -5.61 -12.40
CA LEU A 69 -5.22 -4.26 -12.87
C LEU A 69 -4.07 -3.25 -12.78
N VAL A 70 -3.36 -3.25 -11.66
CA VAL A 70 -2.26 -2.30 -11.42
C VAL A 70 -1.06 -2.64 -12.30
N GLN A 71 -0.71 -3.93 -12.40
CA GLN A 71 0.38 -4.40 -13.26
C GLN A 71 0.09 -4.09 -14.74
N PHE A 72 -1.15 -4.25 -15.22
CA PHE A 72 -1.54 -3.85 -16.58
C PHE A 72 -1.43 -2.34 -16.79
N THR A 73 -1.78 -1.53 -15.79
CA THR A 73 -1.62 -0.07 -15.87
C THR A 73 -0.16 0.33 -16.02
N VAL A 74 0.73 -0.30 -15.25
CA VAL A 74 2.18 -0.08 -15.36
C VAL A 74 2.72 -0.62 -16.68
N ALA A 75 2.26 -1.80 -17.11
CA ALA A 75 2.67 -2.41 -18.38
C ALA A 75 2.34 -1.50 -19.59
N LEU A 76 1.15 -0.89 -19.58
CA LEU A 76 0.78 0.11 -20.58
C LEU A 76 1.77 1.29 -20.59
N GLY A 77 2.15 1.78 -19.39
CA GLY A 77 3.15 2.83 -19.27
C GLY A 77 4.52 2.41 -19.83
N TYR A 78 4.98 1.19 -19.54
CA TYR A 78 6.22 0.66 -20.11
C TYR A 78 6.13 0.52 -21.65
N ALA A 79 5.00 0.03 -22.17
CA ALA A 79 4.79 -0.09 -23.61
C ALA A 79 4.81 1.29 -24.29
N LEU A 80 4.22 2.31 -23.67
CA LEU A 80 4.20 3.69 -24.23
C LEU A 80 5.57 4.37 -24.15
N THR A 81 6.37 4.11 -23.12
CA THR A 81 7.70 4.72 -22.96
C THR A 81 8.80 3.95 -23.67
N GLY A 82 8.56 2.69 -24.05
CA GLY A 82 9.52 1.82 -24.71
C GLY A 82 10.66 1.31 -23.81
N HIS A 83 10.60 1.55 -22.50
CA HIS A 83 11.64 1.09 -21.58
C HIS A 83 11.09 0.77 -20.18
N VAL A 84 11.78 -0.13 -19.46
CA VAL A 84 11.50 -0.49 -18.07
C VAL A 84 12.28 0.43 -17.15
N SER A 85 11.59 1.05 -16.19
CA SER A 85 12.17 1.92 -15.16
C SER A 85 11.57 1.63 -13.81
N ASP A 86 12.22 2.05 -12.73
CA ASP A 86 11.67 1.97 -11.37
C ASP A 86 10.86 3.23 -10.98
N TRP A 87 10.97 4.30 -11.74
CA TRP A 87 10.19 5.51 -11.53
C TRP A 87 8.72 5.33 -11.93
N LEU A 88 8.45 4.75 -13.10
CA LEU A 88 7.10 4.66 -13.67
C LEU A 88 6.10 3.89 -12.81
N PRO A 89 6.42 2.69 -12.27
CA PRO A 89 5.51 1.97 -11.38
C PRO A 89 5.13 2.78 -10.14
N ARG A 90 6.11 3.44 -9.53
CA ARG A 90 5.89 4.32 -8.39
C ARG A 90 5.08 5.56 -8.76
N ALA A 91 5.30 6.14 -9.94
CA ALA A 91 4.51 7.27 -10.43
C ALA A 91 3.02 6.90 -10.62
N VAL A 92 2.76 5.69 -11.10
CA VAL A 92 1.38 5.17 -11.22
C VAL A 92 0.73 5.11 -9.84
N THR A 93 1.36 4.46 -8.86
CA THR A 93 0.79 4.34 -7.50
C THR A 93 0.71 5.68 -6.77
N ALA A 94 1.68 6.57 -6.96
CA ALA A 94 1.65 7.94 -6.45
C ALA A 94 0.47 8.73 -7.01
N SER A 95 0.14 8.55 -8.30
CA SER A 95 -1.04 9.17 -8.93
C SER A 95 -2.34 8.70 -8.27
N PHE A 96 -2.47 7.41 -7.95
CA PHE A 96 -3.58 6.91 -7.15
C PHE A 96 -3.61 7.56 -5.75
N GLY A 97 -2.47 7.78 -5.10
CA GLY A 97 -2.39 8.47 -3.83
C GLY A 97 -2.86 9.93 -3.90
N VAL A 98 -2.61 10.64 -5.01
CA VAL A 98 -3.17 11.98 -5.27
C VAL A 98 -4.68 11.89 -5.48
N ALA A 99 -5.13 10.92 -6.26
CA ALA A 99 -6.56 10.67 -6.50
C ALA A 99 -7.30 10.35 -5.19
N LEU A 100 -6.67 9.59 -4.28
CA LEU A 100 -7.20 9.31 -2.93
C LEU A 100 -7.50 10.61 -2.16
N ALA A 101 -6.54 11.54 -2.12
CA ALA A 101 -6.71 12.82 -1.40
C ALA A 101 -7.87 13.65 -2.00
N LEU A 102 -7.96 13.71 -3.32
CA LEU A 102 -9.04 14.41 -4.03
C LEU A 102 -10.40 13.71 -3.83
N THR A 103 -10.42 12.40 -3.79
CA THR A 103 -11.64 11.61 -3.50
C THR A 103 -12.12 11.86 -2.07
N CYS A 104 -11.21 11.89 -1.08
CA CYS A 104 -11.53 12.26 0.29
C CYS A 104 -12.12 13.67 0.39
N TRP A 105 -11.55 14.66 -0.36
CA TRP A 105 -12.16 15.97 -0.48
C TRP A 105 -13.59 15.89 -1.03
N GLY A 106 -13.82 15.08 -2.06
CA GLY A 106 -15.14 14.86 -2.65
C GLY A 106 -16.14 14.30 -1.65
N ILE A 107 -15.76 13.26 -0.90
CA ILE A 107 -16.58 12.63 0.15
C ILE A 107 -17.03 13.70 1.16
N GLY A 108 -16.09 14.42 1.76
CA GLY A 108 -16.41 15.41 2.78
C GLY A 108 -17.30 16.54 2.26
N THR A 109 -17.03 17.00 1.03
CA THR A 109 -17.83 18.05 0.37
C THR A 109 -19.27 17.59 0.12
N VAL A 110 -19.46 16.34 -0.31
CA VAL A 110 -20.79 15.75 -0.54
C VAL A 110 -21.54 15.53 0.75
N VAL A 111 -20.87 15.00 1.80
CA VAL A 111 -21.53 14.63 3.06
C VAL A 111 -21.88 15.85 3.91
N ARG A 112 -20.97 16.80 4.09
CA ARG A 112 -21.21 17.94 5.00
C ARG A 112 -20.66 19.29 4.51
N GLY A 113 -20.20 19.36 3.28
CA GLY A 113 -19.77 20.62 2.68
C GLY A 113 -18.28 20.88 2.71
N ARG A 114 -17.89 22.08 2.27
CA ARG A 114 -16.53 22.43 1.87
C ARG A 114 -15.49 22.30 2.99
N PHE A 115 -15.85 22.62 4.23
CA PHE A 115 -14.89 22.52 5.34
C PHE A 115 -14.51 21.07 5.60
N LEU A 116 -15.50 20.16 5.68
CA LEU A 116 -15.22 18.74 5.83
C LEU A 116 -14.44 18.21 4.62
N GLY A 117 -14.80 18.65 3.41
CA GLY A 117 -14.05 18.30 2.20
C GLY A 117 -12.58 18.72 2.28
N PHE A 118 -12.32 19.97 2.61
CA PHE A 118 -10.95 20.48 2.75
C PHE A 118 -10.17 19.74 3.84
N ALA A 119 -10.78 19.54 5.01
CA ALA A 119 -10.17 18.79 6.11
C ALA A 119 -9.79 17.37 5.68
N MET A 120 -10.73 16.62 5.10
CA MET A 120 -10.48 15.26 4.63
C MET A 120 -9.41 15.20 3.54
N GLY A 121 -9.48 16.11 2.55
CA GLY A 121 -8.50 16.17 1.46
C GLY A 121 -7.09 16.46 1.96
N MET A 122 -6.93 17.46 2.83
CA MET A 122 -5.62 17.84 3.38
C MET A 122 -5.04 16.79 4.33
N ILE A 123 -5.87 16.21 5.22
CA ILE A 123 -5.42 15.13 6.09
C ILE A 123 -4.98 13.91 5.23
N ALA A 124 -5.74 13.52 4.22
CA ALA A 124 -5.37 12.42 3.33
C ALA A 124 -4.12 12.73 2.49
N ALA A 125 -3.93 14.00 2.07
CA ALA A 125 -2.74 14.43 1.35
C ALA A 125 -1.46 14.29 2.19
N LEU A 126 -1.52 14.65 3.48
CA LEU A 126 -0.38 14.67 4.41
C LEU A 126 -0.30 13.45 5.33
N CYS A 127 -1.28 12.54 5.34
CA CYS A 127 -1.24 11.34 6.17
C CYS A 127 0.04 10.52 5.87
N PRO A 128 0.99 10.41 6.81
CA PRO A 128 2.29 9.78 6.56
C PRO A 128 2.14 8.33 6.07
N TYR A 129 1.19 7.59 6.62
CA TYR A 129 0.86 6.24 6.21
C TYR A 129 0.46 6.17 4.73
N ALA A 130 -0.49 7.01 4.31
CA ALA A 130 -0.93 7.06 2.92
C ALA A 130 0.19 7.56 1.97
N VAL A 131 1.03 8.50 2.42
CA VAL A 131 2.17 9.00 1.64
C VAL A 131 3.17 7.88 1.40
N VAL A 132 3.64 7.21 2.46
CA VAL A 132 4.67 6.18 2.37
C VAL A 132 4.21 5.01 1.50
N VAL A 133 3.00 4.47 1.71
CA VAL A 133 2.50 3.32 0.93
C VAL A 133 2.27 3.70 -0.54
N SER A 134 1.72 4.89 -0.84
CA SER A 134 1.47 5.30 -2.22
C SER A 134 2.71 5.69 -3.02
N ARG A 135 3.86 5.88 -2.37
CA ARG A 135 5.16 6.13 -3.04
C ARG A 135 5.84 4.86 -3.53
N GLN A 136 5.29 3.71 -3.25
CA GLN A 136 5.81 2.39 -3.62
C GLN A 136 4.88 1.72 -4.62
N MET A 137 5.45 0.84 -5.45
CA MET A 137 4.65 -0.02 -6.33
C MET A 137 3.98 -1.12 -5.52
N LEU A 138 3.02 -0.72 -4.66
CA LEU A 138 2.16 -1.61 -3.88
C LEU A 138 0.72 -1.54 -4.40
N LEU A 139 0.01 -2.65 -4.32
CA LEU A 139 -1.37 -2.77 -4.83
C LEU A 139 -2.38 -2.10 -3.90
N ASP A 140 -1.97 -1.82 -2.65
CA ASP A 140 -2.81 -1.28 -1.57
C ASP A 140 -3.23 0.18 -1.82
N GLY A 141 -2.36 0.99 -2.40
CA GLY A 141 -2.65 2.38 -2.76
C GLY A 141 -3.80 2.51 -3.76
N PRO A 142 -3.72 1.88 -4.94
CA PRO A 142 -4.82 1.82 -5.90
C PRO A 142 -6.10 1.22 -5.34
N MET A 143 -6.02 0.08 -4.62
CA MET A 143 -7.16 -0.54 -3.96
C MET A 143 -7.87 0.45 -3.02
N THR A 144 -7.13 1.12 -2.14
CA THR A 144 -7.68 2.11 -1.20
C THR A 144 -8.33 3.29 -1.91
N THR A 145 -7.78 3.71 -3.04
CA THR A 145 -8.37 4.79 -3.85
C THR A 145 -9.75 4.37 -4.38
N PHE A 146 -9.90 3.14 -4.87
CA PHE A 146 -11.20 2.63 -5.32
C PHE A 146 -12.17 2.38 -4.15
N VAL A 147 -11.69 1.98 -2.97
CA VAL A 147 -12.52 1.94 -1.75
C VAL A 147 -13.04 3.34 -1.41
N ALA A 148 -12.20 4.37 -1.44
CA ALA A 148 -12.63 5.75 -1.25
C ALA A 148 -13.61 6.21 -2.33
N ALA A 149 -13.40 5.82 -3.60
CA ALA A 149 -14.33 6.10 -4.69
C ALA A 149 -15.69 5.42 -4.45
N THR A 150 -15.72 4.18 -3.93
CA THR A 150 -16.94 3.51 -3.51
C THR A 150 -17.69 4.32 -2.45
N MET A 151 -16.96 4.82 -1.41
CA MET A 151 -17.53 5.70 -0.40
C MET A 151 -18.11 6.98 -1.01
N LEU A 152 -17.40 7.61 -1.95
CA LEU A 152 -17.86 8.82 -2.64
C LEU A 152 -19.15 8.56 -3.44
N MET A 153 -19.21 7.46 -4.19
CA MET A 153 -20.41 7.11 -4.97
C MET A 153 -21.61 6.84 -4.04
N LEU A 154 -21.40 6.16 -2.93
CA LEU A 154 -22.44 5.94 -1.90
C LEU A 154 -22.87 7.27 -1.23
N ALA A 155 -21.94 8.18 -0.96
CA ALA A 155 -22.26 9.52 -0.46
C ALA A 155 -23.14 10.31 -1.47
N LEU A 156 -22.77 10.27 -2.74
CA LEU A 156 -23.55 10.90 -3.84
C LEU A 156 -24.94 10.26 -3.96
N TRP A 157 -25.03 8.95 -3.84
CA TRP A 157 -26.31 8.27 -3.82
C TRP A 157 -27.18 8.68 -2.63
N LEU A 158 -26.63 8.70 -1.40
CA LEU A 158 -27.36 9.17 -0.21
C LEU A 158 -27.87 10.61 -0.37
N ARG A 159 -27.06 11.49 -0.99
CA ARG A 159 -27.40 12.90 -1.17
C ARG A 159 -28.42 13.13 -2.29
N THR A 160 -28.31 12.41 -3.42
CA THR A 160 -29.08 12.70 -4.63
C THR A 160 -30.22 11.72 -4.87
N GLN A 161 -30.19 10.57 -4.18
CA GLN A 161 -31.11 9.44 -4.37
C GLN A 161 -31.12 8.87 -5.80
N ARG A 162 -30.13 9.24 -6.64
CA ARG A 162 -29.99 8.71 -8.00
C ARG A 162 -29.32 7.34 -7.95
N VAL A 163 -30.03 6.30 -8.35
CA VAL A 163 -29.57 4.90 -8.29
C VAL A 163 -28.32 4.63 -9.12
N GLY A 164 -28.04 5.42 -10.16
CA GLY A 164 -26.80 5.31 -10.94
C GLY A 164 -25.54 5.41 -10.10
N TRP A 165 -25.55 6.20 -9.02
CA TRP A 165 -24.42 6.27 -8.09
C TRP A 165 -24.24 4.98 -7.29
N PHE A 166 -25.32 4.26 -6.99
CA PHE A 166 -25.24 2.96 -6.35
C PHE A 166 -24.60 1.90 -7.27
N TYR A 167 -24.93 1.92 -8.55
CA TYR A 167 -24.26 1.07 -9.54
C TYR A 167 -22.78 1.45 -9.74
N ALA A 168 -22.49 2.76 -9.78
CA ALA A 168 -21.12 3.24 -9.83
C ALA A 168 -20.32 2.80 -8.58
N ALA A 169 -20.93 2.78 -7.40
CA ALA A 169 -20.29 2.25 -6.18
C ALA A 169 -19.96 0.76 -6.33
N ALA A 170 -20.86 -0.04 -6.90
CA ALA A 170 -20.61 -1.45 -7.17
C ALA A 170 -19.43 -1.65 -8.15
N ALA A 171 -19.36 -0.83 -9.20
CA ALA A 171 -18.23 -0.86 -10.14
C ALA A 171 -16.90 -0.48 -9.46
N MET A 172 -16.89 0.59 -8.63
CA MET A 172 -15.68 0.99 -7.90
C MET A 172 -15.23 -0.07 -6.90
N ALA A 173 -16.15 -0.73 -6.20
CA ALA A 173 -15.85 -1.87 -5.34
C ALA A 173 -15.22 -3.03 -6.14
N GLY A 174 -15.72 -3.31 -7.34
CA GLY A 174 -15.12 -4.30 -8.25
C GLY A 174 -13.69 -3.92 -8.67
N LEU A 175 -13.44 -2.65 -9.00
CA LEU A 175 -12.09 -2.16 -9.31
C LEU A 175 -11.14 -2.22 -8.09
N ALA A 176 -11.65 -2.03 -6.87
CA ALA A 176 -10.87 -2.25 -5.66
C ALA A 176 -10.40 -3.72 -5.57
N VAL A 177 -11.29 -4.68 -5.84
CA VAL A 177 -10.94 -6.11 -5.89
C VAL A 177 -9.93 -6.40 -7.02
N LEU A 178 -10.12 -5.81 -8.20
CA LEU A 178 -9.19 -5.98 -9.32
C LEU A 178 -7.80 -5.35 -9.07
N SER A 179 -7.71 -4.40 -8.15
CA SER A 179 -6.41 -3.85 -7.72
C SER A 179 -5.68 -4.79 -6.76
N LYS A 180 -6.41 -5.33 -5.77
CA LYS A 180 -5.95 -6.34 -4.81
C LYS A 180 -7.18 -7.08 -4.28
N GLU A 181 -7.09 -8.40 -4.15
CA GLU A 181 -8.21 -9.25 -3.71
C GLU A 181 -8.80 -8.83 -2.35
N MET A 182 -7.99 -8.21 -1.48
CA MET A 182 -8.42 -7.68 -0.18
C MET A 182 -9.45 -6.53 -0.31
N GLY A 183 -9.58 -5.92 -1.49
CA GLY A 183 -10.69 -5.01 -1.81
C GLY A 183 -12.06 -5.64 -1.61
N MET A 184 -12.15 -6.99 -1.56
CA MET A 184 -13.37 -7.72 -1.24
C MET A 184 -13.94 -7.36 0.15
N LEU A 185 -13.12 -6.90 1.10
CA LEU A 185 -13.58 -6.45 2.43
C LEU A 185 -14.51 -5.23 2.36
N THR A 186 -14.54 -4.52 1.24
CA THR A 186 -15.52 -3.46 0.98
C THR A 186 -16.94 -4.00 0.86
N VAL A 187 -17.10 -5.24 0.37
CA VAL A 187 -18.43 -5.85 0.15
C VAL A 187 -19.19 -6.06 1.47
N PRO A 188 -18.65 -6.78 2.49
CA PRO A 188 -19.35 -6.92 3.77
C PRO A 188 -19.60 -5.56 4.45
N ALA A 189 -18.69 -4.59 4.31
CA ALA A 189 -18.92 -3.25 4.86
C ALA A 189 -20.11 -2.55 4.19
N VAL A 190 -20.25 -2.65 2.86
CA VAL A 190 -21.42 -2.11 2.13
C VAL A 190 -22.69 -2.88 2.47
N ILE A 191 -22.63 -4.20 2.63
CA ILE A 191 -23.77 -5.02 3.06
C ILE A 191 -24.24 -4.57 4.46
N LEU A 192 -23.34 -4.45 5.43
CA LEU A 192 -23.65 -3.98 6.77
C LEU A 192 -24.28 -2.58 6.73
N PHE A 193 -23.73 -1.68 5.93
CA PHE A 193 -24.29 -0.34 5.72
C PHE A 193 -25.71 -0.39 5.15
N VAL A 194 -25.98 -1.22 4.13
CA VAL A 194 -27.33 -1.36 3.53
C VAL A 194 -28.30 -1.98 4.51
N LEU A 195 -27.89 -3.00 5.28
CA LEU A 195 -28.72 -3.64 6.29
C LEU A 195 -29.08 -2.68 7.44
N TYR A 196 -28.12 -1.89 7.89
CA TYR A 196 -28.34 -0.89 8.92
C TYR A 196 -29.27 0.23 8.46
N SER A 197 -29.16 0.62 7.22
CA SER A 197 -29.96 1.71 6.62
C SER A 197 -31.37 1.23 6.24
N ARG A 198 -32.14 0.83 7.27
CA ARG A 198 -33.48 0.20 7.11
C ARG A 198 -34.48 0.96 6.24
N ASP A 199 -34.35 2.28 6.19
CA ASP A 199 -35.24 3.17 5.43
C ASP A 199 -34.82 3.33 3.96
N LEU A 200 -33.77 2.66 3.51
CA LEU A 200 -33.36 2.73 2.13
C LEU A 200 -34.27 1.82 1.27
N PRO A 201 -34.89 2.34 0.20
CA PRO A 201 -35.80 1.57 -0.66
C PRO A 201 -35.12 0.41 -1.40
N LEU A 202 -33.83 0.19 -1.18
CA LEU A 202 -33.02 -0.80 -1.85
C LEU A 202 -33.15 -2.22 -1.33
N ARG A 203 -33.64 -2.43 -0.11
CA ARG A 203 -33.57 -3.73 0.57
C ARG A 203 -34.17 -4.90 -0.21
N TRP A 204 -35.22 -4.63 -0.96
CA TRP A 204 -35.96 -5.64 -1.73
C TRP A 204 -36.22 -5.18 -3.16
N SER A 205 -35.45 -4.21 -3.63
CA SER A 205 -35.62 -3.66 -4.95
C SER A 205 -34.78 -4.40 -6.00
N ARG A 206 -35.21 -4.31 -7.26
CA ARG A 206 -34.42 -4.76 -8.43
C ARG A 206 -33.00 -4.18 -8.51
N HIS A 207 -32.70 -3.17 -7.73
CA HIS A 207 -31.40 -2.47 -7.77
C HIS A 207 -30.27 -3.26 -7.10
N LEU A 208 -30.54 -4.12 -6.10
CA LEU A 208 -29.51 -4.99 -5.52
C LEU A 208 -28.99 -6.03 -6.52
N PRO A 209 -29.84 -6.81 -7.23
CA PRO A 209 -29.38 -7.72 -8.26
C PRO A 209 -28.57 -7.02 -9.37
N ILE A 210 -29.01 -5.84 -9.81
CA ILE A 210 -28.30 -5.07 -10.84
C ILE A 210 -26.92 -4.62 -10.32
N ALA A 211 -26.84 -4.09 -9.11
CA ALA A 211 -25.55 -3.69 -8.50
C ALA A 211 -24.63 -4.90 -8.32
N SER A 212 -25.17 -6.06 -7.91
CA SER A 212 -24.41 -7.31 -7.81
C SER A 212 -23.90 -7.76 -9.17
N LEU A 213 -24.71 -7.63 -10.23
CA LEU A 213 -24.27 -7.92 -11.60
C LEU A 213 -23.18 -6.96 -12.06
N VAL A 214 -23.33 -5.65 -11.81
CA VAL A 214 -22.29 -4.65 -12.14
C VAL A 214 -20.98 -4.98 -11.41
N PHE A 215 -21.04 -5.33 -10.13
CA PHE A 215 -19.87 -5.79 -9.36
C PHE A 215 -19.27 -7.04 -9.98
N ALA A 216 -20.08 -8.08 -10.26
CA ALA A 216 -19.63 -9.34 -10.86
C ALA A 216 -18.96 -9.14 -12.22
N VAL A 217 -19.55 -8.29 -13.07
CA VAL A 217 -18.96 -7.92 -14.38
C VAL A 217 -17.63 -7.18 -14.17
N SER A 218 -17.57 -6.28 -13.19
CA SER A 218 -16.33 -5.52 -12.90
C SER A 218 -15.19 -6.42 -12.45
N ILE A 219 -15.44 -7.45 -11.64
CA ILE A 219 -14.40 -8.38 -11.18
C ILE A 219 -14.11 -9.51 -12.18
N SER A 220 -14.98 -9.74 -13.17
CA SER A 220 -14.89 -10.90 -14.07
C SER A 220 -13.56 -11.07 -14.80
N PRO A 221 -12.79 -10.02 -15.15
CA PRO A 221 -11.47 -10.20 -15.77
C PRO A 221 -10.52 -11.06 -14.94
N TYR A 222 -10.63 -11.03 -13.61
CA TYR A 222 -9.76 -11.83 -12.76
C TYR A 222 -10.07 -13.33 -12.81
N PRO A 223 -11.26 -13.81 -12.43
CA PRO A 223 -11.57 -15.23 -12.52
C PRO A 223 -11.49 -15.77 -13.97
N LEU A 224 -11.87 -14.99 -14.97
CA LEU A 224 -11.73 -15.39 -16.38
C LEU A 224 -10.25 -15.58 -16.74
N SER A 225 -9.36 -14.70 -16.29
CA SER A 225 -7.93 -14.83 -16.52
C SER A 225 -7.34 -16.10 -15.88
N LEU A 226 -7.87 -16.53 -14.73
CA LEU A 226 -7.44 -17.75 -14.07
C LEU A 226 -7.89 -18.99 -14.84
N VAL A 227 -9.13 -19.01 -15.31
CA VAL A 227 -9.69 -20.14 -16.07
C VAL A 227 -9.03 -20.25 -17.43
N LEU A 228 -9.02 -19.18 -18.21
CA LEU A 228 -8.49 -19.17 -19.57
C LEU A 228 -6.96 -19.27 -19.64
N GLY A 229 -6.26 -18.75 -18.65
CA GLY A 229 -4.79 -18.74 -18.59
C GLY A 229 -4.17 -19.92 -17.83
N GLY A 230 -4.96 -20.92 -17.38
CA GLY A 230 -4.46 -22.09 -16.65
C GLY A 230 -3.88 -21.77 -15.26
N GLY A 231 -4.10 -20.57 -14.73
CA GLY A 231 -3.54 -20.11 -13.44
C GLY A 231 -4.30 -20.57 -12.19
N ALA A 232 -5.46 -21.20 -12.34
CA ALA A 232 -6.34 -21.53 -11.22
C ALA A 232 -5.68 -22.45 -10.19
N HIS A 233 -4.90 -23.45 -10.63
CA HIS A 233 -4.19 -24.37 -9.74
C HIS A 233 -3.16 -23.63 -8.87
N THR A 234 -2.31 -22.79 -9.47
CA THR A 234 -1.28 -22.02 -8.77
C THR A 234 -1.88 -20.99 -7.81
N THR A 235 -2.99 -20.38 -8.19
CA THR A 235 -3.72 -19.44 -7.31
C THR A 235 -4.33 -20.16 -6.11
N ASN A 236 -4.90 -21.36 -6.33
CA ASN A 236 -5.41 -22.19 -5.22
C ASN A 236 -4.27 -22.57 -4.25
N GLN A 237 -3.12 -23.02 -4.77
CA GLN A 237 -1.95 -23.30 -3.94
C GLN A 237 -1.49 -22.08 -3.16
N PHE A 238 -1.51 -20.89 -3.77
CA PHE A 238 -1.16 -19.64 -3.08
C PHE A 238 -2.12 -19.34 -1.93
N VAL A 239 -3.43 -19.46 -2.15
CA VAL A 239 -4.45 -19.25 -1.10
C VAL A 239 -4.26 -20.23 0.04
N VAL A 240 -4.07 -21.52 -0.27
CA VAL A 240 -3.80 -22.57 0.73
C VAL A 240 -2.54 -22.23 1.53
N TRP A 241 -1.43 -21.88 0.84
CA TRP A 241 -0.21 -21.48 1.50
C TRP A 241 -0.41 -20.28 2.45
N GLN A 242 -1.19 -19.27 2.08
CA GLN A 242 -1.46 -18.11 2.93
C GLN A 242 -2.12 -18.50 4.27
N PHE A 243 -3.01 -19.51 4.28
CA PHE A 243 -3.63 -20.00 5.52
C PHE A 243 -2.66 -20.80 6.40
N PHE A 244 -1.64 -21.43 5.82
CA PHE A 244 -0.65 -22.22 6.56
C PHE A 244 0.62 -21.41 6.93
N ARG A 245 0.64 -20.12 6.66
CA ARG A 245 1.75 -19.25 7.09
C ARG A 245 1.77 -19.14 8.61
N GLN A 246 2.98 -19.16 9.15
CA GLN A 246 3.17 -18.83 10.57
C GLN A 246 2.84 -17.36 10.80
N PRO A 247 2.20 -17.03 11.94
CA PRO A 247 2.03 -15.63 12.34
C PRO A 247 3.39 -14.93 12.39
N ASN A 248 3.46 -13.73 11.80
CA ASN A 248 4.70 -12.95 11.74
C ASN A 248 4.74 -11.80 12.75
N HIS A 249 3.63 -11.50 13.40
CA HIS A 249 3.47 -10.41 14.35
C HIS A 249 2.43 -10.73 15.43
N ASP A 250 2.53 -10.02 16.55
CA ASP A 250 1.58 -10.10 17.65
C ASP A 250 0.17 -9.59 17.30
N ALA A 251 -0.81 -9.94 18.14
CA ALA A 251 -2.19 -9.47 18.03
C ALA A 251 -2.30 -7.93 18.08
N LEU A 252 -1.37 -7.25 18.76
CA LEU A 252 -1.39 -5.79 18.90
C LEU A 252 -0.60 -5.05 17.81
N PHE A 253 -0.12 -5.76 16.79
CA PHE A 253 0.69 -5.18 15.71
C PHE A 253 0.06 -3.91 15.10
N TYR A 254 -1.23 -3.92 14.83
CA TYR A 254 -1.88 -2.78 14.18
C TYR A 254 -2.07 -1.56 15.09
N LEU A 255 -1.94 -1.69 16.41
CA LEU A 255 -1.84 -0.52 17.28
C LEU A 255 -0.56 0.28 16.97
N THR A 256 0.48 -0.39 16.51
CA THR A 256 1.74 0.23 16.11
C THR A 256 1.62 1.04 14.82
N VAL A 257 0.59 0.78 14.00
CA VAL A 257 0.30 1.54 12.77
C VAL A 257 -0.42 2.86 13.07
N LEU A 258 -1.16 2.96 14.20
CA LEU A 258 -1.94 4.16 14.54
C LEU A 258 -1.12 5.47 14.52
N PRO A 259 0.12 5.53 15.06
CA PRO A 259 0.94 6.74 14.98
C PRO A 259 1.19 7.24 13.56
N SER A 260 1.26 6.33 12.58
CA SER A 260 1.48 6.67 11.17
C SER A 260 0.29 7.37 10.51
N LEU A 261 -0.91 7.26 11.12
CA LEU A 261 -2.08 8.05 10.74
C LEU A 261 -2.00 9.51 11.26
N GLY A 262 -1.03 9.81 12.14
CA GLY A 262 -0.88 11.07 12.85
C GLY A 262 -1.65 11.08 14.17
N TYR A 263 -0.96 11.30 15.29
CA TYR A 263 -1.56 11.26 16.64
C TYR A 263 -2.77 12.20 16.78
N VAL A 264 -2.65 13.43 16.28
CA VAL A 264 -3.74 14.41 16.34
C VAL A 264 -4.91 13.96 15.46
N THR A 265 -4.65 13.36 14.30
CA THR A 265 -5.69 12.80 13.42
C THR A 265 -6.44 11.66 14.12
N VAL A 266 -5.73 10.76 14.79
CA VAL A 266 -6.35 9.67 15.58
C VAL A 266 -7.18 10.24 16.73
N ALA A 267 -6.65 11.19 17.48
CA ALA A 267 -7.40 11.84 18.56
C ALA A 267 -8.68 12.52 18.03
N LEU A 268 -8.59 13.25 16.91
CA LEU A 268 -9.76 13.84 16.28
C LEU A 268 -10.75 12.78 15.78
N ALA A 269 -10.28 11.65 15.26
CA ALA A 269 -11.16 10.56 14.83
C ALA A 269 -11.92 9.96 16.02
N LEU A 270 -11.27 9.81 17.18
CA LEU A 270 -11.94 9.36 18.42
C LEU A 270 -12.99 10.39 18.89
N VAL A 271 -12.67 11.69 18.88
CA VAL A 271 -13.65 12.74 19.17
C VAL A 271 -14.81 12.69 18.18
N GLY A 272 -14.51 12.48 16.90
CA GLY A 272 -15.50 12.27 15.85
C GLY A 272 -16.42 11.10 16.17
N LEU A 273 -15.85 9.94 16.50
CA LEU A 273 -16.59 8.74 16.85
C LEU A 273 -17.52 8.97 18.07
N VAL A 274 -17.00 9.59 19.14
CA VAL A 274 -17.82 9.94 20.31
C VAL A 274 -18.96 10.89 19.96
N SER A 275 -18.72 11.84 19.04
CA SER A 275 -19.73 12.83 18.61
C SER A 275 -20.91 12.20 17.87
N LEU A 276 -20.75 10.99 17.33
CA LEU A 276 -21.80 10.30 16.56
C LEU A 276 -23.03 10.00 17.41
N ARG A 277 -22.86 9.79 18.73
CA ARG A 277 -23.99 9.52 19.63
C ARG A 277 -25.04 10.63 19.65
N TRP A 278 -24.64 11.88 19.31
CA TRP A 278 -25.56 13.03 19.27
C TRP A 278 -25.91 13.50 17.86
N ARG A 279 -25.10 13.11 16.86
CA ARG A 279 -25.17 13.67 15.50
C ARG A 279 -25.00 12.63 14.43
N TRP A 280 -25.64 11.50 14.60
CA TRP A 280 -25.58 10.37 13.69
C TRP A 280 -26.07 10.72 12.28
N GLN A 281 -25.34 10.29 11.27
CA GLN A 281 -25.71 10.33 9.86
C GLN A 281 -25.61 8.92 9.27
N LYS A 282 -26.44 8.60 8.26
CA LYS A 282 -26.39 7.27 7.61
C LYS A 282 -25.01 6.90 7.08
N PHE A 283 -24.23 7.89 6.61
CA PHE A 283 -22.89 7.69 6.11
C PHE A 283 -21.89 7.26 7.22
N ASP A 284 -22.15 7.59 8.47
CA ASP A 284 -21.31 7.16 9.60
C ASP A 284 -21.26 5.64 9.73
N ALA A 285 -22.39 4.97 9.43
CA ALA A 285 -22.46 3.50 9.44
C ALA A 285 -21.50 2.86 8.44
N LEU A 286 -21.38 3.44 7.23
CA LEU A 286 -20.44 2.96 6.22
C LEU A 286 -18.99 3.14 6.69
N ALA A 287 -18.65 4.30 7.26
CA ALA A 287 -17.31 4.57 7.73
C ALA A 287 -16.90 3.59 8.85
N ILE A 288 -17.80 3.34 9.82
CA ILE A 288 -17.56 2.39 10.90
C ILE A 288 -17.46 0.96 10.36
N ALA A 289 -18.37 0.55 9.46
CA ALA A 289 -18.36 -0.79 8.88
C ALA A 289 -17.04 -1.08 8.13
N LEU A 290 -16.51 -0.10 7.37
CA LEU A 290 -15.22 -0.24 6.69
C LEU A 290 -14.06 -0.41 7.68
N VAL A 291 -14.02 0.36 8.76
CA VAL A 291 -12.98 0.18 9.79
C VAL A 291 -13.10 -1.20 10.44
N LEU A 292 -14.31 -1.59 10.87
CA LEU A 292 -14.53 -2.87 11.55
C LEU A 292 -14.22 -4.07 10.67
N CYS A 293 -14.64 -4.06 9.39
CA CYS A 293 -14.37 -5.17 8.48
C CYS A 293 -12.87 -5.31 8.18
N ASN A 294 -12.14 -4.21 7.97
CA ASN A 294 -10.72 -4.28 7.68
C ASN A 294 -9.91 -4.64 8.93
N VAL A 295 -10.11 -3.94 10.05
CA VAL A 295 -9.37 -4.22 11.29
C VAL A 295 -9.70 -5.63 11.78
N GLY A 296 -10.99 -6.00 11.84
CA GLY A 296 -11.41 -7.31 12.32
C GLY A 296 -10.84 -8.46 11.48
N PHE A 297 -10.82 -8.32 10.16
CA PHE A 297 -10.23 -9.33 9.28
C PHE A 297 -8.72 -9.45 9.49
N PHE A 298 -7.98 -8.35 9.45
CA PHE A 298 -6.52 -8.41 9.52
C PHE A 298 -5.98 -8.73 10.91
N GLU A 299 -6.76 -8.51 11.98
CA GLU A 299 -6.37 -9.01 13.30
C GLU A 299 -6.43 -10.54 13.40
N ILE A 300 -7.34 -11.19 12.68
CA ILE A 300 -7.47 -12.66 12.63
C ILE A 300 -6.52 -13.26 11.60
N TRP A 301 -6.13 -12.51 10.55
CA TRP A 301 -5.29 -13.01 9.48
C TRP A 301 -3.90 -13.38 9.98
N PRO A 302 -3.34 -14.56 9.60
CA PRO A 302 -2.07 -15.04 10.17
C PRO A 302 -0.89 -14.12 9.92
N THR A 303 -0.84 -13.50 8.75
CA THR A 303 0.26 -12.61 8.37
C THR A 303 -0.20 -11.17 8.34
N LYS A 304 0.50 -10.33 9.10
CA LYS A 304 0.21 -8.91 9.17
C LYS A 304 1.24 -8.15 8.33
N GLY A 305 0.75 -7.20 7.54
CA GLY A 305 1.56 -6.28 6.75
C GLY A 305 1.20 -4.85 7.14
N PHE A 306 2.19 -4.00 7.18
CA PHE A 306 2.00 -2.58 7.49
C PHE A 306 0.98 -1.94 6.54
N GLU A 307 1.05 -2.25 5.25
CA GLU A 307 0.21 -1.68 4.19
C GLU A 307 -1.25 -2.17 4.20
N TYR A 308 -1.55 -3.28 4.88
CA TYR A 308 -2.86 -3.95 4.80
C TYR A 308 -4.01 -3.12 5.34
N LEU A 309 -3.76 -2.30 6.35
CA LEU A 309 -4.79 -1.42 6.91
C LEU A 309 -4.97 -0.09 6.16
N LEU A 310 -4.28 0.14 5.03
CA LEU A 310 -4.45 1.38 4.28
C LEU A 310 -5.91 1.72 3.95
N PRO A 311 -6.81 0.76 3.65
CA PRO A 311 -8.23 1.05 3.38
C PRO A 311 -9.00 1.70 4.53
N ILE A 312 -8.45 1.73 5.77
CA ILE A 312 -9.09 2.49 6.86
C ILE A 312 -8.82 3.99 6.78
N VAL A 313 -7.86 4.45 5.97
CA VAL A 313 -7.51 5.88 5.89
C VAL A 313 -8.72 6.76 5.52
N PRO A 314 -9.51 6.50 4.47
CA PRO A 314 -10.66 7.31 4.13
C PRO A 314 -11.71 7.42 5.26
N PRO A 315 -12.16 6.34 5.92
CA PRO A 315 -13.10 6.44 7.02
C PRO A 315 -12.51 7.08 8.27
N VAL A 316 -11.23 6.86 8.61
CA VAL A 316 -10.57 7.52 9.74
C VAL A 316 -10.44 9.03 9.49
N VAL A 317 -10.04 9.44 8.30
CA VAL A 317 -9.96 10.85 7.90
C VAL A 317 -11.34 11.52 7.93
N TYR A 318 -12.40 10.79 7.55
CA TYR A 318 -13.77 11.24 7.70
C TYR A 318 -14.13 11.49 9.17
N LEU A 319 -13.86 10.53 10.05
CA LEU A 319 -14.11 10.66 11.48
C LEU A 319 -13.28 11.79 12.09
N ALA A 320 -12.03 11.98 11.69
CA ALA A 320 -11.19 13.09 12.14
C ALA A 320 -11.76 14.47 11.75
N GLY A 321 -12.22 14.59 10.51
CA GLY A 321 -12.92 15.79 10.06
C GLY A 321 -14.22 16.05 10.83
N ARG A 322 -14.97 15.01 11.17
CA ARG A 322 -16.14 15.06 12.06
C ARG A 322 -15.75 15.55 13.46
N GLY A 323 -14.63 15.03 13.98
CA GLY A 323 -14.10 15.44 15.30
C GLY A 323 -13.70 16.90 15.34
N ALA A 324 -13.00 17.40 14.32
CA ALA A 324 -12.66 18.82 14.22
C ALA A 324 -13.91 19.70 14.23
N ILE A 325 -14.97 19.31 13.50
CA ILE A 325 -16.24 20.02 13.51
C ILE A 325 -16.92 19.94 14.90
N ALA A 326 -16.90 18.75 15.53
CA ALA A 326 -17.52 18.55 16.84
C ALA A 326 -16.87 19.42 17.92
N LEU A 327 -15.54 19.55 17.93
CA LEU A 327 -14.81 20.47 18.82
C LEU A 327 -15.25 21.92 18.64
N GLY A 328 -15.41 22.35 17.38
CA GLY A 328 -15.96 23.65 17.08
C GLY A 328 -17.39 23.86 17.60
N GLU A 329 -18.20 22.80 17.68
CA GLU A 329 -19.60 22.87 18.08
C GLU A 329 -19.80 22.68 19.60
N LEU A 330 -18.90 21.99 20.31
CA LEU A 330 -18.93 21.82 21.77
C LEU A 330 -18.77 23.16 22.50
N GLY A 331 -17.99 24.08 21.98
CA GLY A 331 -17.86 25.43 22.50
C GLY A 331 -19.20 26.18 22.57
N SER A 332 -20.15 25.88 21.67
CA SER A 332 -21.46 26.55 21.62
C SER A 332 -22.49 26.05 22.60
N SER A 333 -22.38 24.80 23.03
CA SER A 333 -23.35 24.18 23.96
C SER A 333 -23.13 24.56 25.42
N MET A 334 -22.02 25.22 25.77
CA MET A 334 -21.69 25.64 27.13
C MET A 334 -22.32 26.98 27.55
N GLY A 335 -23.34 27.41 26.83
CA GLY A 335 -24.32 28.37 27.36
C GLY A 335 -23.91 29.82 27.37
N ARG A 336 -23.80 30.45 26.18
CA ARG A 336 -24.03 31.93 26.05
C ARG A 336 -24.64 32.26 24.67
N PRO A 337 -25.61 33.17 24.59
CA PRO A 337 -26.23 33.51 23.31
C PRO A 337 -25.38 34.53 22.56
N LEU A 338 -25.33 34.40 21.22
CA LEU A 338 -25.14 35.47 20.26
C LEU A 338 -23.95 35.37 19.26
N ARG A 339 -23.99 36.22 18.25
CA ARG A 339 -23.21 36.29 17.00
C ARG A 339 -21.68 36.07 17.08
N VAL A 340 -21.06 36.32 18.21
CA VAL A 340 -19.61 36.15 18.45
C VAL A 340 -19.24 34.64 18.47
N GLU A 341 -20.10 33.81 19.00
CA GLU A 341 -19.88 32.37 19.16
C GLU A 341 -19.69 31.59 17.85
N ARG A 342 -20.37 32.01 16.76
CA ARG A 342 -20.20 31.33 15.45
C ARG A 342 -18.82 31.56 14.83
N LEU A 343 -18.13 32.64 15.19
CA LEU A 343 -16.80 32.94 14.71
C LEU A 343 -15.75 32.13 15.50
N GLU A 344 -15.88 32.08 16.83
CA GLU A 344 -14.99 31.33 17.73
C GLU A 344 -15.05 29.80 17.45
N LEU A 345 -16.22 29.27 17.15
CA LEU A 345 -16.45 27.90 16.75
C LEU A 345 -15.72 27.49 15.47
N ARG A 346 -15.72 28.37 14.49
CA ARG A 346 -15.00 28.15 13.23
C ARG A 346 -13.49 28.16 13.45
N TRP A 347 -13.01 28.98 14.38
CA TRP A 347 -11.60 29.04 14.73
C TRP A 347 -11.14 27.80 15.49
N ALA A 348 -11.94 27.23 16.41
CA ALA A 348 -11.61 25.98 17.11
C ALA A 348 -11.48 24.79 16.12
N ALA A 349 -12.42 24.65 15.21
CA ALA A 349 -12.35 23.62 14.17
C ALA A 349 -11.14 23.82 13.23
N ALA A 350 -10.86 25.07 12.84
CA ALA A 350 -9.72 25.39 12.01
C ALA A 350 -8.39 25.15 12.74
N LEU A 351 -8.31 25.48 14.03
CA LEU A 351 -7.13 25.23 14.86
C LEU A 351 -6.88 23.74 15.02
N ALA A 352 -7.92 22.95 15.32
CA ALA A 352 -7.80 21.50 15.43
C ALA A 352 -7.29 20.87 14.13
N LEU A 353 -7.80 21.33 12.99
CA LEU A 353 -7.32 20.91 11.68
C LEU A 353 -5.87 21.34 11.45
N ALA A 354 -5.52 22.60 11.75
CA ALA A 354 -4.16 23.11 11.60
C ALA A 354 -3.16 22.31 12.44
N LEU A 355 -3.50 21.98 13.70
CA LEU A 355 -2.67 21.14 14.55
C LEU A 355 -2.47 19.74 13.96
N ALA A 356 -3.52 19.14 13.39
CA ALA A 356 -3.39 17.85 12.72
C ALA A 356 -2.44 17.94 11.51
N LEU A 357 -2.60 18.95 10.66
CA LEU A 357 -1.76 19.14 9.47
C LEU A 357 -0.30 19.44 9.83
N ILE A 358 -0.07 20.35 10.80
CA ILE A 358 1.27 20.70 11.27
C ILE A 358 1.97 19.50 11.88
N SER A 359 1.26 18.66 12.64
CA SER A 359 1.84 17.45 13.24
C SER A 359 2.27 16.40 12.21
N MET A 360 1.60 16.34 11.06
CA MET A 360 1.89 15.36 10.00
C MET A 360 2.89 15.88 8.95
N ALA A 361 2.91 17.19 8.70
CA ALA A 361 3.69 17.79 7.61
C ALA A 361 5.19 17.45 7.66
N PRO A 362 5.89 17.46 8.81
CA PRO A 362 7.30 17.08 8.86
C PRO A 362 7.54 15.63 8.44
N SER A 363 6.71 14.70 8.90
CA SER A 363 6.82 13.28 8.55
C SER A 363 6.52 13.02 7.07
N ALA A 364 5.49 13.68 6.52
CA ALA A 364 5.17 13.61 5.10
C ALA A 364 6.28 14.21 4.22
N ALA A 365 6.86 15.34 4.63
CA ALA A 365 7.98 15.97 3.92
C ALA A 365 9.25 15.11 3.97
N ARG A 366 9.57 14.51 5.12
CA ARG A 366 10.69 13.56 5.23
C ARG A 366 10.49 12.34 4.35
N ALA A 367 9.27 11.79 4.27
CA ALA A 367 8.93 10.71 3.36
C ALA A 367 9.24 11.05 1.89
N ALA A 368 9.17 12.32 1.51
CA ALA A 368 9.49 12.78 0.17
C ALA A 368 11.01 12.92 -0.05
N VAL A 369 11.76 13.37 0.97
CA VAL A 369 13.19 13.71 0.84
C VAL A 369 14.09 12.53 1.23
N SER A 370 13.69 11.76 2.23
CA SER A 370 14.47 10.62 2.76
C SER A 370 13.54 9.42 2.99
N PRO A 371 13.16 8.69 1.94
CA PRO A 371 12.18 7.60 2.04
C PRO A 371 12.54 6.50 3.05
N LEU A 372 13.82 6.23 3.29
CA LEU A 372 14.27 5.24 4.28
C LEU A 372 14.08 5.71 5.71
N GLU A 373 14.26 7.00 5.96
CA GLU A 373 14.04 7.60 7.28
C GLU A 373 12.56 7.84 7.56
N ALA A 374 11.73 7.92 6.51
CA ALA A 374 10.31 8.16 6.63
C ALA A 374 9.60 7.12 7.49
N GLY A 375 10.03 5.86 7.43
CA GLY A 375 9.50 4.79 8.27
C GLY A 375 9.59 5.13 9.75
N THR A 376 10.77 5.44 10.25
CA THR A 376 11.04 5.84 11.65
C THR A 376 10.42 7.20 11.99
N SER A 377 10.47 8.15 11.09
CA SER A 377 9.99 9.52 11.30
C SER A 377 8.47 9.66 11.26
N ALA A 378 7.78 8.75 10.58
CA ALA A 378 6.32 8.71 10.50
C ALA A 378 5.67 8.04 11.72
N GLY A 379 6.43 7.59 12.71
CA GLY A 379 5.93 6.80 13.82
C GLY A 379 5.46 5.41 13.38
N ILE A 380 5.96 4.93 12.26
CA ILE A 380 5.72 3.58 11.77
C ILE A 380 6.45 2.61 12.69
N ALA A 381 5.73 1.65 13.22
CA ALA A 381 6.28 0.70 14.15
C ALA A 381 7.44 -0.08 13.54
N THR A 382 8.49 -0.12 14.30
CA THR A 382 9.57 -1.06 14.09
C THR A 382 9.08 -2.44 14.49
N ASP A 383 9.36 -3.43 13.69
CA ASP A 383 9.36 -4.79 14.19
C ASP A 383 10.36 -4.85 15.35
N SER A 384 9.85 -5.21 16.52
CA SER A 384 10.63 -5.15 17.77
C SER A 384 11.62 -6.31 17.91
N ASP A 385 11.95 -6.98 16.81
CA ASP A 385 12.97 -8.02 16.84
C ASP A 385 14.36 -7.38 17.06
N ASP A 386 14.77 -7.35 18.34
CA ASP A 386 16.04 -6.78 18.77
C ASP A 386 17.27 -7.53 18.22
N SER A 387 17.06 -8.72 17.63
CA SER A 387 18.12 -9.51 16.98
C SER A 387 18.55 -8.96 15.62
N MET A 388 17.73 -8.09 14.98
CA MET A 388 18.04 -7.54 13.68
C MET A 388 19.09 -6.43 13.73
N PRO A 389 20.05 -6.40 12.78
CA PRO A 389 20.95 -5.25 12.59
C PRO A 389 20.15 -3.95 12.36
N ALA A 390 20.68 -2.81 12.80
CA ALA A 390 20.01 -1.52 12.65
C ALA A 390 19.68 -1.16 11.20
N SER A 391 20.55 -1.56 10.25
CA SER A 391 20.29 -1.42 8.80
C SER A 391 19.12 -2.28 8.33
N ALA A 392 19.04 -3.53 8.79
CA ALA A 392 17.94 -4.43 8.46
C ALA A 392 16.62 -3.98 9.10
N LYS A 393 16.65 -3.44 10.33
CA LYS A 393 15.46 -2.83 10.96
C LYS A 393 14.95 -1.64 10.16
N ARG A 394 15.82 -0.72 9.75
CA ARG A 394 15.46 0.43 8.90
C ARG A 394 14.87 -0.01 7.57
N THR A 395 15.43 -1.03 6.97
CA THR A 395 14.99 -1.57 5.68
C THR A 395 13.71 -2.39 5.80
N PHE A 396 13.48 -3.00 6.93
CA PHE A 396 12.25 -3.78 7.19
C PHE A 396 11.02 -2.91 7.43
N LEU A 397 11.19 -1.84 8.18
CA LEU A 397 10.20 -0.75 8.25
C LEU A 397 9.91 -0.18 6.90
N ALA A 398 10.87 -0.28 6.11
CA ALA A 398 10.88 -0.01 4.72
C ALA A 398 10.35 -1.16 3.84
N GLY A 399 9.62 -2.14 4.34
CA GLY A 399 8.57 -2.79 3.58
C GLY A 399 7.71 -1.71 2.95
N THR A 400 7.86 -0.52 3.50
CA THR A 400 7.36 0.77 3.08
C THR A 400 8.42 1.72 2.48
N GLY A 401 9.58 1.26 2.13
CA GLY A 401 10.63 2.03 1.43
C GLY A 401 11.43 1.09 0.56
N GLY A 402 12.26 1.52 -0.25
CA GLY A 402 13.14 0.65 -1.04
C GLY A 402 14.34 0.15 -0.24
N LEU A 403 15.20 -0.60 -0.91
CA LEU A 403 16.49 -1.04 -0.41
C LEU A 403 17.58 -0.25 -1.13
N GLU A 404 18.44 0.45 -0.39
CA GLU A 404 19.55 1.22 -1.00
C GLU A 404 20.46 0.34 -1.85
N ALA A 405 20.76 -0.86 -1.35
CA ALA A 405 21.60 -1.84 -2.03
C ALA A 405 20.97 -2.42 -3.31
N SER A 406 19.65 -2.31 -3.51
CA SER A 406 18.95 -3.00 -4.59
C SER A 406 19.48 -2.65 -5.98
N ARG A 407 19.46 -1.36 -6.31
CA ARG A 407 19.86 -0.89 -7.64
C ARG A 407 21.37 -1.09 -7.86
N PRO A 408 22.28 -0.65 -6.94
CA PRO A 408 23.72 -0.87 -7.15
C PRO A 408 24.09 -2.34 -7.34
N SER A 409 23.50 -3.25 -6.55
CA SER A 409 23.74 -4.69 -6.67
C SER A 409 23.25 -5.24 -8.00
N GLY A 410 22.04 -4.87 -8.42
CA GLY A 410 21.49 -5.33 -9.68
C GLY A 410 22.22 -4.77 -10.89
N ASP A 411 22.59 -3.49 -10.88
CA ASP A 411 23.36 -2.86 -11.96
C ASP A 411 24.73 -3.52 -12.12
N TRP A 412 25.40 -3.81 -10.98
CA TRP A 412 26.65 -4.56 -11.01
C TRP A 412 26.47 -5.95 -11.63
N VAL A 413 25.44 -6.69 -11.17
CA VAL A 413 25.12 -8.02 -11.71
C VAL A 413 24.90 -7.96 -13.21
N ARG A 414 24.12 -6.99 -13.69
CA ARG A 414 23.81 -6.85 -15.11
C ARG A 414 25.04 -6.54 -15.95
N ALA A 415 25.95 -5.71 -15.42
CA ALA A 415 27.16 -5.26 -16.14
C ALA A 415 28.28 -6.30 -16.13
N ASN A 416 28.42 -7.10 -15.06
CA ASN A 416 29.62 -7.90 -14.82
C ASN A 416 29.40 -9.42 -14.91
N THR A 417 28.18 -9.90 -15.18
CA THR A 417 27.90 -11.33 -15.23
C THR A 417 27.24 -11.74 -16.55
N LEU A 418 27.42 -13.01 -16.91
CA LEU A 418 26.80 -13.56 -18.12
C LEU A 418 25.26 -13.61 -17.99
N PRO A 419 24.49 -13.49 -19.10
CA PRO A 419 23.03 -13.64 -19.06
C PRO A 419 22.55 -14.98 -18.48
N SER A 420 23.34 -16.04 -18.60
CA SER A 420 23.06 -17.38 -18.08
C SER A 420 23.44 -17.55 -16.61
N ALA A 421 24.11 -16.57 -16.00
CA ALA A 421 24.53 -16.66 -14.61
C ALA A 421 23.34 -16.82 -13.65
N ARG A 422 23.51 -17.69 -12.64
CA ARG A 422 22.51 -17.96 -11.63
C ARG A 422 23.02 -17.61 -10.24
N PHE A 423 22.16 -17.02 -9.47
CA PHE A 423 22.43 -16.50 -8.13
C PHE A 423 21.66 -17.30 -7.09
N LEU A 424 22.25 -17.50 -5.92
CA LEU A 424 21.62 -18.05 -4.74
C LEU A 424 21.67 -17.01 -3.63
N THR A 425 20.49 -16.59 -3.16
CA THR A 425 20.33 -15.62 -2.08
C THR A 425 19.86 -16.32 -0.80
N ILE A 426 19.88 -15.61 0.32
CA ILE A 426 19.34 -16.10 1.59
C ILE A 426 17.83 -16.26 1.49
N GLY A 427 17.13 -15.21 1.07
CA GLY A 427 15.68 -15.16 0.98
C GLY A 427 15.17 -14.67 -0.38
N PRO A 428 13.90 -14.95 -0.72
CA PRO A 428 13.32 -14.58 -2.01
C PRO A 428 13.26 -13.05 -2.21
N SER A 429 13.30 -12.26 -1.13
CA SER A 429 13.23 -10.81 -1.22
C SER A 429 14.35 -10.23 -2.07
N PHE A 430 15.59 -10.64 -1.82
CA PHE A 430 16.72 -10.14 -2.58
C PHE A 430 16.88 -10.84 -3.94
N ALA A 431 16.39 -12.09 -4.06
CA ALA A 431 16.31 -12.78 -5.36
C ALA A 431 15.45 -11.99 -6.36
N ASN A 432 14.29 -11.47 -5.93
CA ASN A 432 13.43 -10.64 -6.78
C ASN A 432 14.14 -9.34 -7.23
N VAL A 433 14.91 -8.74 -6.35
CA VAL A 433 15.71 -7.53 -6.64
C VAL A 433 16.78 -7.82 -7.71
N ILE A 434 17.54 -8.92 -7.54
CA ILE A 434 18.53 -9.35 -8.54
C ILE A 434 17.84 -9.65 -9.88
N GLN A 435 16.69 -10.30 -9.87
CA GLN A 435 15.94 -10.58 -11.10
C GLN A 435 15.47 -9.30 -11.80
N PHE A 436 15.03 -8.29 -11.05
CA PHE A 436 14.51 -7.05 -11.65
C PHE A 436 15.64 -6.17 -12.23
N TYR A 437 16.62 -5.79 -11.40
CA TYR A 437 17.69 -4.89 -11.82
C TYR A 437 18.81 -5.62 -12.57
N GLY A 438 19.20 -6.79 -12.10
CA GLY A 438 20.27 -7.60 -12.65
C GLY A 438 19.89 -8.40 -13.87
N GLN A 439 18.61 -8.64 -14.09
CA GLN A 439 18.09 -9.44 -15.21
C GLN A 439 18.74 -10.84 -15.29
N ARG A 440 19.00 -11.45 -14.14
CA ARG A 440 19.58 -12.78 -13.99
C ARG A 440 18.69 -13.64 -13.09
N LYS A 441 18.63 -14.94 -13.37
CA LYS A 441 17.88 -15.88 -12.54
C LYS A 441 18.49 -15.95 -11.14
N ALA A 442 17.68 -15.70 -10.13
CA ALA A 442 18.07 -15.83 -8.73
C ALA A 442 17.11 -16.78 -8.00
N LEU A 443 17.68 -17.64 -7.17
CA LEU A 443 17.00 -18.62 -6.33
C LEU A 443 17.26 -18.27 -4.86
N ALA A 444 16.48 -18.82 -3.92
CA ALA A 444 16.65 -18.52 -2.51
C ALA A 444 16.70 -19.79 -1.65
N LEU A 445 17.61 -19.81 -0.68
CA LEU A 445 17.80 -20.92 0.27
C LEU A 445 16.57 -21.17 1.15
N SER A 446 15.91 -20.08 1.59
CA SER A 446 14.78 -20.16 2.51
C SER A 446 13.46 -20.63 1.88
N VAL A 447 13.45 -20.95 0.58
CA VAL A 447 12.26 -21.47 -0.10
C VAL A 447 12.07 -22.94 0.25
N SER A 448 10.99 -23.23 0.99
CA SER A 448 10.68 -24.58 1.45
C SER A 448 10.45 -25.57 0.31
N PRO A 449 10.96 -26.79 0.36
CA PRO A 449 10.59 -27.86 -0.56
C PRO A 449 9.12 -28.28 -0.41
N ASN A 450 8.52 -28.11 0.78
CA ASN A 450 7.12 -28.46 1.03
C ASN A 450 6.18 -27.43 0.39
N PRO A 451 5.29 -27.84 -0.54
CA PRO A 451 4.35 -26.91 -1.21
C PRO A 451 3.41 -26.15 -0.25
N LEU A 452 3.07 -26.72 0.90
CA LEU A 452 2.20 -26.06 1.90
C LEU A 452 2.90 -24.89 2.60
N HIS A 453 4.23 -24.91 2.65
CA HIS A 453 5.05 -23.90 3.31
C HIS A 453 5.83 -23.02 2.32
N ARG A 454 5.42 -23.01 1.06
CA ARG A 454 6.08 -22.29 -0.03
C ARG A 454 5.09 -21.47 -0.83
N ASN A 455 5.45 -20.21 -1.09
CA ASN A 455 4.77 -19.47 -2.16
C ASN A 455 5.05 -20.19 -3.50
N PRO A 456 4.01 -20.62 -4.24
CA PRO A 456 4.16 -21.41 -5.47
C PRO A 456 4.91 -20.67 -6.59
N GLN A 457 5.14 -19.36 -6.46
CA GLN A 457 5.93 -18.57 -7.40
C GLN A 457 7.44 -18.90 -7.33
N TYR A 458 7.91 -19.43 -6.20
CA TYR A 458 9.34 -19.67 -5.98
C TYR A 458 9.68 -21.14 -6.13
N GLU A 459 10.80 -21.40 -6.81
CA GLU A 459 11.39 -22.74 -6.97
C GLU A 459 12.33 -23.01 -5.78
N PRO A 460 12.18 -24.17 -5.08
CA PRO A 460 13.10 -24.54 -4.02
C PRO A 460 14.40 -25.07 -4.61
N VAL A 461 15.51 -24.78 -3.95
CA VAL A 461 16.80 -25.41 -4.24
C VAL A 461 16.93 -26.64 -3.35
N LEU A 462 16.66 -27.84 -3.91
CA LEU A 462 16.64 -29.08 -3.13
C LEU A 462 18.02 -29.50 -2.63
N ASN A 463 19.04 -29.28 -3.43
CA ASN A 463 20.43 -29.59 -3.08
C ASN A 463 21.36 -28.45 -3.53
N PRO A 464 21.56 -27.43 -2.68
CA PRO A 464 22.45 -26.30 -3.01
C PRO A 464 23.90 -26.74 -3.24
N ASP A 465 24.40 -27.72 -2.49
CA ASP A 465 25.75 -28.27 -2.66
C ASP A 465 25.97 -28.83 -4.06
N ALA A 466 25.08 -29.68 -4.52
CA ALA A 466 25.14 -30.25 -5.86
C ALA A 466 24.99 -29.19 -6.95
N ALA A 467 24.13 -28.19 -6.72
CA ALA A 467 23.90 -27.11 -7.68
C ALA A 467 25.15 -26.21 -7.84
N ILE A 468 25.91 -25.96 -6.77
CA ILE A 468 27.18 -25.22 -6.83
C ILE A 468 28.25 -26.08 -7.49
N ARG A 469 28.43 -27.35 -7.07
CA ARG A 469 29.43 -28.28 -7.67
C ARG A 469 29.24 -28.51 -9.17
N SER A 470 28.01 -28.50 -9.65
CA SER A 470 27.71 -28.64 -11.07
C SER A 470 27.90 -27.35 -11.86
N GLY A 471 28.26 -26.24 -11.21
CA GLY A 471 28.32 -24.93 -11.84
C GLY A 471 26.96 -24.37 -12.25
N SER A 472 25.86 -24.97 -11.79
CA SER A 472 24.52 -24.42 -12.07
C SER A 472 24.18 -23.18 -11.23
N ILE A 473 24.90 -22.93 -10.14
CA ILE A 473 24.91 -21.71 -9.35
C ILE A 473 26.36 -21.20 -9.30
N GLN A 474 26.59 -19.99 -9.77
CA GLN A 474 27.93 -19.38 -9.84
C GLN A 474 28.14 -18.28 -8.80
N TYR A 475 27.06 -17.70 -8.26
CA TYR A 475 27.13 -16.58 -7.34
C TYR A 475 26.28 -16.80 -6.09
N LEU A 476 26.84 -16.48 -4.92
CA LEU A 476 26.14 -16.47 -3.64
C LEU A 476 25.95 -15.00 -3.21
N VAL A 477 24.77 -14.65 -2.74
CA VAL A 477 24.45 -13.28 -2.35
C VAL A 477 24.06 -13.25 -0.88
N TYR A 478 24.88 -12.62 -0.06
CA TYR A 478 24.53 -12.25 1.29
C TYR A 478 23.86 -10.88 1.28
N ASP A 479 22.73 -10.74 1.96
CA ASP A 479 22.08 -9.47 2.24
C ASP A 479 21.65 -9.39 3.70
N SER A 480 21.89 -8.23 4.35
CA SER A 480 21.62 -8.00 5.77
C SER A 480 20.12 -8.06 6.08
N TYR A 481 19.27 -7.68 5.12
CA TYR A 481 17.82 -7.69 5.27
C TYR A 481 17.27 -9.11 5.42
N SER A 482 17.67 -10.04 4.54
CA SER A 482 17.25 -11.45 4.63
C SER A 482 17.96 -12.16 5.80
N ALA A 483 19.22 -11.80 6.07
CA ALA A 483 20.00 -12.38 7.17
C ALA A 483 19.36 -12.08 8.53
N GLY A 484 18.90 -10.83 8.74
CA GLY A 484 18.22 -10.44 9.96
C GLY A 484 16.89 -11.17 10.21
N ARG A 485 16.23 -11.64 9.13
CA ARG A 485 14.98 -12.40 9.21
C ARG A 485 15.19 -13.90 9.32
N SER A 486 16.32 -14.40 8.91
CA SER A 486 16.58 -15.83 8.75
C SER A 486 18.03 -16.16 9.00
N SER A 487 18.47 -16.04 10.25
CA SER A 487 19.85 -16.28 10.69
C SER A 487 20.34 -17.69 10.32
N HIS A 488 19.45 -18.70 10.37
CA HIS A 488 19.78 -20.06 9.96
C HIS A 488 20.23 -20.13 8.49
N PHE A 489 19.46 -19.55 7.57
CA PHE A 489 19.82 -19.55 6.15
C PHE A 489 20.99 -18.63 5.83
N ALA A 490 21.19 -17.55 6.61
CA ALA A 490 22.38 -16.73 6.51
C ALA A 490 23.65 -17.52 6.90
N ALA A 491 23.58 -18.29 7.99
CA ALA A 491 24.68 -19.19 8.38
C ALA A 491 24.94 -20.27 7.34
N GLN A 492 23.88 -20.85 6.76
CA GLN A 492 23.98 -21.82 5.68
C GLN A 492 24.63 -21.23 4.41
N LEU A 493 24.28 -20.01 4.02
CA LEU A 493 24.93 -19.32 2.90
C LEU A 493 26.41 -19.13 3.16
N ASN A 494 26.78 -18.63 4.35
CA ASN A 494 28.18 -18.43 4.75
C ASN A 494 28.96 -19.73 4.78
N PHE A 495 28.33 -20.84 5.20
CA PHE A 495 28.94 -22.17 5.10
C PHE A 495 29.29 -22.53 3.64
N TYR A 496 28.39 -22.28 2.69
CA TYR A 496 28.69 -22.53 1.27
C TYR A 496 29.74 -21.57 0.73
N VAL A 497 29.76 -20.30 1.13
CA VAL A 497 30.84 -19.35 0.78
C VAL A 497 32.18 -19.91 1.20
N THR A 498 32.32 -20.36 2.45
CA THR A 498 33.57 -20.94 2.95
C THR A 498 33.91 -22.25 2.25
N LYS A 499 32.94 -23.15 2.07
CA LYS A 499 33.14 -24.49 1.49
C LYS A 499 33.62 -24.46 0.04
N PHE A 500 33.11 -23.50 -0.73
CA PHE A 500 33.42 -23.36 -2.17
C PHE A 500 34.37 -22.22 -2.48
N GLY A 501 35.13 -21.74 -1.46
CA GLY A 501 36.15 -20.71 -1.64
C GLY A 501 35.61 -19.40 -2.25
N GLY A 502 34.41 -18.98 -1.79
CA GLY A 502 33.74 -17.82 -2.37
C GLY A 502 34.58 -16.54 -2.30
N VAL A 503 34.83 -15.94 -3.45
CA VAL A 503 35.56 -14.67 -3.57
C VAL A 503 34.59 -13.51 -3.63
N PRO A 504 34.66 -12.50 -2.76
CA PRO A 504 33.79 -11.35 -2.82
C PRO A 504 34.11 -10.51 -4.07
N VAL A 505 33.16 -10.43 -5.01
CA VAL A 505 33.31 -9.69 -6.28
C VAL A 505 32.55 -8.35 -6.26
N PHE A 506 31.61 -8.18 -5.35
CA PHE A 506 30.89 -6.94 -5.12
C PHE A 506 30.51 -6.81 -3.64
N SER A 507 30.59 -5.59 -3.12
CA SER A 507 30.04 -5.26 -1.80
C SER A 507 29.39 -3.87 -1.82
N PHE A 508 28.25 -3.75 -1.18
CA PHE A 508 27.60 -2.47 -0.92
C PHE A 508 27.52 -2.24 0.57
N ARG A 509 27.83 -1.03 1.00
CA ARG A 509 27.71 -0.59 2.40
C ARG A 509 26.95 0.72 2.45
N GLU A 510 25.88 0.74 3.22
CA GLU A 510 25.15 1.97 3.51
C GLU A 510 26.05 2.99 4.22
N LYS A 511 25.88 4.26 3.93
CA LYS A 511 26.68 5.32 4.55
C LYS A 511 26.50 5.32 6.07
N GLY A 512 27.61 5.13 6.79
CA GLY A 512 27.62 5.05 8.25
C GLY A 512 27.40 3.64 8.83
N ALA A 513 27.19 2.61 8.00
CA ALA A 513 27.12 1.23 8.46
C ALA A 513 28.51 0.65 8.76
N HIS A 514 28.64 -0.18 9.81
CA HIS A 514 29.89 -0.86 10.14
C HIS A 514 30.15 -2.09 9.28
N GLN A 515 29.10 -2.74 8.79
CA GLN A 515 29.16 -3.94 7.97
C GLN A 515 28.55 -3.69 6.58
N ALA A 516 28.93 -4.51 5.60
CA ALA A 516 28.34 -4.48 4.29
C ALA A 516 26.87 -4.96 4.35
N ASP A 517 25.97 -4.24 3.68
CA ASP A 517 24.57 -4.61 3.59
C ASP A 517 24.33 -5.70 2.57
N VAL A 518 25.16 -5.73 1.51
CA VAL A 518 25.12 -6.77 0.47
C VAL A 518 26.55 -7.14 0.10
N VAL A 519 26.80 -8.45 -0.03
CA VAL A 519 28.03 -9.00 -0.60
C VAL A 519 27.67 -10.07 -1.63
N ILE A 520 28.24 -9.97 -2.82
CA ILE A 520 28.13 -11.00 -3.85
C ILE A 520 29.48 -11.74 -3.91
N TYR A 521 29.41 -13.05 -3.76
CA TYR A 521 30.55 -13.94 -3.86
C TYR A 521 30.47 -14.76 -5.13
N GLU A 522 31.55 -14.82 -5.88
CA GLU A 522 31.72 -15.80 -6.95
C GLU A 522 32.24 -17.10 -6.34
N VAL A 523 31.65 -18.22 -6.73
CA VAL A 523 32.04 -19.56 -6.25
C VAL A 523 32.46 -20.43 -7.42
N HIS A 524 33.46 -21.27 -7.16
CA HIS A 524 33.97 -22.21 -8.16
C HIS A 524 33.64 -23.65 -7.75
N PRO A 525 33.26 -24.55 -8.72
CA PRO A 525 32.96 -25.96 -8.44
C PRO A 525 34.08 -26.73 -7.79
#